data_50aec0150a07045edb61281df8aa515a
#
_entry.id   50aec0150a07045edb61281df8aa515a
#
_cell.length_a   1.000
_cell.length_b   1.000
_cell.length_c   1.000
_cell.angle_alpha   90.00
_cell.angle_beta   90.00
_cell.angle_gamma   90.00
#
_symmetry.space_group_name_H-M   'P 1'
#
loop_
_entity.id
_entity.type
_entity.pdbx_description
1 polymer ?
#
loop_
_entity_poly.entity_id
_entity_poly.type
_entity_poly.pdbx_seq_one_letter_code
_entity_poly.pdbx_strand_id
1 'polypeptide(L)'
;MSRLNKKFHQVTAEYKKAFIPFIMAGFPNTKYSSNLLHKLPSLGADIIEIGMPFTDPMADGKIIQDAGHEALESGFKMENLYQMIESFRENDQDTPIILMGYYNPIHKFGSENFVEKIKNLGVDGLIIVDLPPEEDSELCIFCLNHKLHFIRLLTPTSDNQRLPKLLDNSSGFLY
;
A
#
# COMPACT_ATOMS: atom_id res chain seq x y z
N MET A 1 18.55 -6.07 -2.62
CA MET A 1 17.95 -4.79 -2.19
C MET A 1 16.55 -4.73 -2.77
N SER A 2 15.51 -4.37 -2.00
CA SER A 2 14.13 -4.23 -2.50
C SER A 2 14.03 -3.03 -3.45
N ARG A 3 12.98 -3.02 -4.33
CA ARG A 3 12.70 -1.84 -5.19
C ARG A 3 12.55 -0.57 -4.36
N LEU A 4 11.83 -0.65 -3.24
CA LEU A 4 11.59 0.48 -2.34
C LEU A 4 12.91 1.06 -1.79
N ASN A 5 13.79 0.21 -1.26
CA ASN A 5 15.08 0.66 -0.75
C ASN A 5 15.97 1.25 -1.86
N LYS A 6 15.98 0.62 -3.05
CA LYS A 6 16.73 1.13 -4.22
C LYS A 6 16.25 2.53 -4.60
N LYS A 7 14.93 2.75 -4.62
CA LYS A 7 14.35 4.04 -4.96
C LYS A 7 14.71 5.13 -3.94
N PHE A 8 14.59 4.84 -2.63
CA PHE A 8 15.00 5.80 -1.60
C PHE A 8 16.48 6.15 -1.66
N HIS A 9 17.35 5.16 -1.90
CA HIS A 9 18.78 5.42 -2.09
C HIS A 9 19.03 6.35 -3.29
N GLN A 10 18.37 6.11 -4.41
CA GLN A 10 18.49 6.94 -5.61
C GLN A 10 18.06 8.39 -5.34
N VAL A 11 16.85 8.57 -4.80
CA VAL A 11 16.28 9.91 -4.53
C VAL A 11 17.15 10.67 -3.52
N THR A 12 17.65 9.99 -2.48
CA THR A 12 18.55 10.61 -1.48
C THR A 12 19.89 11.00 -2.08
N ALA A 13 20.47 10.16 -2.94
CA ALA A 13 21.73 10.46 -3.61
C ALA A 13 21.63 11.69 -4.55
N GLU A 14 20.43 11.95 -5.08
CA GLU A 14 20.13 13.13 -5.89
C GLU A 14 19.71 14.36 -5.06
N TYR A 15 19.75 14.29 -3.73
CA TYR A 15 19.26 15.34 -2.82
C TYR A 15 17.81 15.75 -3.06
N LYS A 16 16.97 14.82 -3.56
CA LYS A 16 15.55 15.03 -3.83
C LYS A 16 14.67 14.44 -2.73
N LYS A 17 13.37 14.76 -2.81
CA LYS A 17 12.31 14.10 -2.03
C LYS A 17 11.58 13.13 -2.94
N ALA A 18 11.18 11.98 -2.41
CA ALA A 18 10.37 11.03 -3.15
C ALA A 18 8.96 11.60 -3.37
N PHE A 19 8.48 11.54 -4.61
CA PHE A 19 7.08 11.83 -4.93
C PHE A 19 6.29 10.52 -4.88
N ILE A 20 5.34 10.44 -3.92
CA ILE A 20 4.55 9.25 -3.62
C ILE A 20 3.07 9.59 -3.80
N PRO A 21 2.51 9.51 -5.02
CA PRO A 21 1.09 9.74 -5.24
C PRO A 21 0.25 8.57 -4.71
N PHE A 22 -0.90 8.91 -4.11
CA PHE A 22 -1.96 7.97 -3.75
C PHE A 22 -3.03 7.94 -4.83
N ILE A 23 -3.49 6.75 -5.20
CA ILE A 23 -4.66 6.55 -6.04
C ILE A 23 -5.61 5.52 -5.40
N MET A 24 -6.93 5.75 -5.45
CA MET A 24 -7.91 4.75 -5.05
C MET A 24 -8.15 3.76 -6.19
N ALA A 25 -7.92 2.47 -5.94
CA ALA A 25 -8.19 1.44 -6.93
C ALA A 25 -9.67 1.41 -7.30
N GLY A 26 -9.97 1.35 -8.60
CA GLY A 26 -11.34 1.34 -9.11
C GLY A 26 -12.03 2.70 -9.24
N PHE A 27 -11.43 3.80 -8.77
CA PHE A 27 -12.03 5.13 -8.86
C PHE A 27 -11.49 5.94 -10.06
N PRO A 28 -12.33 6.68 -10.80
CA PRO A 28 -13.80 6.61 -10.82
C PRO A 28 -14.36 5.36 -11.49
N ASN A 29 -13.51 4.56 -12.09
CA ASN A 29 -13.76 3.20 -12.60
C ASN A 29 -12.44 2.45 -12.79
N THR A 30 -12.51 1.12 -12.89
CA THR A 30 -11.34 0.25 -12.99
C THR A 30 -10.44 0.60 -14.18
N LYS A 31 -11.01 0.91 -15.33
CA LYS A 31 -10.24 1.26 -16.54
C LYS A 31 -9.45 2.54 -16.35
N TYR A 32 -10.06 3.56 -15.73
CA TYR A 32 -9.38 4.83 -15.49
C TYR A 32 -8.25 4.67 -14.48
N SER A 33 -8.53 4.04 -13.33
CA SER A 33 -7.51 3.83 -12.29
C SER A 33 -6.34 2.97 -12.78
N SER A 34 -6.60 1.94 -13.60
CA SER A 34 -5.55 1.15 -14.25
C SER A 34 -4.71 1.99 -15.21
N ASN A 35 -5.34 2.77 -16.07
CA ASN A 35 -4.63 3.66 -17.01
C ASN A 35 -3.78 4.71 -16.27
N LEU A 36 -4.31 5.26 -15.17
CA LEU A 36 -3.58 6.22 -14.35
C LEU A 36 -2.36 5.56 -13.70
N LEU A 37 -2.52 4.36 -13.13
CA LEU A 37 -1.41 3.59 -12.56
C LEU A 37 -0.24 3.46 -13.54
N HIS A 38 -0.52 3.08 -14.79
CA HIS A 38 0.51 2.94 -15.84
C HIS A 38 1.19 4.26 -16.24
N LYS A 39 0.52 5.40 -16.06
CA LYS A 39 1.07 6.71 -16.41
C LYS A 39 1.92 7.34 -15.31
N LEU A 40 1.66 7.04 -14.04
CA LEU A 40 2.29 7.69 -12.91
C LEU A 40 3.83 7.68 -12.95
N PRO A 41 4.52 6.59 -13.32
CA PRO A 41 5.98 6.60 -13.41
C PRO A 41 6.52 7.65 -14.41
N SER A 42 5.90 7.74 -15.57
CA SER A 42 6.29 8.73 -16.60
C SER A 42 5.97 10.18 -16.21
N LEU A 43 5.08 10.37 -15.25
CA LEU A 43 4.73 11.67 -14.66
C LEU A 43 5.59 12.04 -13.46
N GLY A 44 6.58 11.20 -13.12
CA GLY A 44 7.56 11.47 -12.08
C GLY A 44 7.27 10.83 -10.72
N ALA A 45 6.31 9.89 -10.65
CA ALA A 45 6.10 9.13 -9.42
C ALA A 45 7.31 8.25 -9.12
N ASP A 46 7.86 8.38 -7.92
CA ASP A 46 8.96 7.56 -7.44
C ASP A 46 8.46 6.26 -6.79
N ILE A 47 7.34 6.32 -6.09
CA ILE A 47 6.64 5.21 -5.43
C ILE A 47 5.16 5.46 -5.66
N ILE A 48 4.35 4.41 -5.78
CA ILE A 48 2.90 4.55 -5.96
C ILE A 48 2.18 3.89 -4.79
N GLU A 49 1.30 4.64 -4.13
CA GLU A 49 0.36 4.10 -3.14
C GLU A 49 -0.99 3.83 -3.79
N ILE A 50 -1.48 2.61 -3.62
CA ILE A 50 -2.78 2.18 -4.14
C ILE A 50 -3.70 1.87 -2.96
N GLY A 51 -4.75 2.67 -2.82
CA GLY A 51 -5.81 2.43 -1.84
C GLY A 51 -6.68 1.24 -2.22
N MET A 52 -6.90 0.35 -1.27
CA MET A 52 -7.85 -0.76 -1.37
C MET A 52 -9.22 -0.29 -0.89
N PRO A 53 -10.25 -0.21 -1.74
CA PRO A 53 -11.57 0.23 -1.33
C PRO A 53 -12.15 -0.66 -0.21
N PHE A 54 -12.78 -0.01 0.78
CA PHE A 54 -13.40 -0.68 1.92
C PHE A 54 -14.73 0.00 2.27
N THR A 55 -15.68 -0.74 2.82
CA THR A 55 -17.03 -0.24 3.14
C THR A 55 -17.06 0.68 4.37
N ASP A 56 -16.10 0.48 5.30
CA ASP A 56 -16.10 1.13 6.61
C ASP A 56 -14.77 1.88 6.86
N PRO A 57 -14.40 2.89 6.02
CA PRO A 57 -13.09 3.51 6.01
C PRO A 57 -12.97 4.59 7.11
N MET A 58 -12.98 4.17 8.38
CA MET A 58 -13.07 5.05 9.56
C MET A 58 -11.89 6.01 9.75
N ALA A 59 -10.73 5.70 9.17
CA ALA A 59 -9.53 6.54 9.29
C ALA A 59 -9.36 7.51 8.12
N ASP A 60 -10.19 7.41 7.08
CA ASP A 60 -10.08 8.22 5.88
C ASP A 60 -10.91 9.51 5.98
N GLY A 61 -10.45 10.57 5.33
CA GLY A 61 -11.24 11.76 5.10
C GLY A 61 -12.32 11.55 4.03
N LYS A 62 -13.33 12.42 4.03
CA LYS A 62 -14.53 12.31 3.18
C LYS A 62 -14.22 12.05 1.70
N ILE A 63 -13.21 12.71 1.12
CA ILE A 63 -12.86 12.57 -0.31
C ILE A 63 -12.41 11.14 -0.62
N ILE A 64 -11.59 10.55 0.26
CA ILE A 64 -11.09 9.19 0.09
C ILE A 64 -12.20 8.17 0.35
N GLN A 65 -13.06 8.41 1.36
CA GLN A 65 -14.25 7.59 1.59
C GLN A 65 -15.17 7.58 0.37
N ASP A 66 -15.51 8.74 -0.17
CA ASP A 66 -16.39 8.88 -1.33
C ASP A 66 -15.79 8.13 -2.55
N ALA A 67 -14.48 8.28 -2.80
CA ALA A 67 -13.81 7.57 -3.88
C ALA A 67 -13.81 6.05 -3.70
N GLY A 68 -13.61 5.56 -2.47
CA GLY A 68 -13.69 4.13 -2.14
C GLY A 68 -15.09 3.56 -2.31
N HIS A 69 -16.11 4.28 -1.84
CA HIS A 69 -17.51 3.87 -1.97
C HIS A 69 -17.95 3.84 -3.45
N GLU A 70 -17.60 4.87 -4.24
CA GLU A 70 -17.91 4.90 -5.68
C GLU A 70 -17.23 3.73 -6.41
N ALA A 71 -15.98 3.39 -6.07
CA ALA A 71 -15.32 2.22 -6.62
C ALA A 71 -16.07 0.92 -6.30
N LEU A 72 -16.50 0.72 -5.05
CA LEU A 72 -17.27 -0.47 -4.64
C LEU A 72 -18.65 -0.53 -5.30
N GLU A 73 -19.37 0.59 -5.38
CA GLU A 73 -20.67 0.69 -6.06
C GLU A 73 -20.56 0.40 -7.56
N SER A 74 -19.43 0.75 -8.19
CA SER A 74 -19.13 0.38 -9.58
C SER A 74 -18.81 -1.10 -9.78
N GLY A 75 -18.80 -1.90 -8.71
CA GLY A 75 -18.55 -3.34 -8.73
C GLY A 75 -17.08 -3.74 -8.64
N PHE A 76 -16.19 -2.83 -8.22
CA PHE A 76 -14.78 -3.14 -8.03
C PHE A 76 -14.58 -4.22 -6.95
N LYS A 77 -13.69 -5.17 -7.23
CA LYS A 77 -13.32 -6.28 -6.34
C LYS A 77 -11.81 -6.40 -6.21
N MET A 78 -11.35 -7.13 -5.23
CA MET A 78 -9.90 -7.38 -5.04
C MET A 78 -9.25 -8.04 -6.25
N GLU A 79 -9.95 -8.88 -6.98
CA GLU A 79 -9.47 -9.48 -8.23
C GLU A 79 -9.12 -8.42 -9.29
N ASN A 80 -9.86 -7.32 -9.34
CA ASN A 80 -9.55 -6.21 -10.26
C ASN A 80 -8.26 -5.50 -9.83
N LEU A 81 -8.01 -5.34 -8.53
CA LEU A 81 -6.74 -4.81 -8.02
C LEU A 81 -5.57 -5.72 -8.44
N TYR A 82 -5.72 -7.04 -8.27
CA TYR A 82 -4.67 -7.98 -8.65
C TYR A 82 -4.35 -7.91 -10.14
N GLN A 83 -5.36 -7.85 -10.99
CA GLN A 83 -5.20 -7.67 -12.43
C GLN A 83 -4.53 -6.35 -12.81
N MET A 84 -4.89 -5.26 -12.10
CA MET A 84 -4.23 -3.95 -12.30
C MET A 84 -2.73 -4.00 -12.00
N ILE A 85 -2.34 -4.64 -10.89
CA ILE A 85 -0.93 -4.77 -10.49
C ILE A 85 -0.19 -5.69 -11.47
N GLU A 86 -0.76 -6.82 -11.83
CA GLU A 86 -0.19 -7.77 -12.78
C GLU A 86 0.10 -7.09 -14.12
N SER A 87 -0.90 -6.43 -14.69
CA SER A 87 -0.74 -5.68 -15.94
C SER A 87 0.30 -4.55 -15.82
N PHE A 88 0.35 -3.85 -14.71
CA PHE A 88 1.38 -2.84 -14.47
C PHE A 88 2.77 -3.47 -14.48
N ARG A 89 2.95 -4.61 -13.81
CA ARG A 89 4.23 -5.31 -13.72
C ARG A 89 4.71 -5.91 -15.04
N GLU A 90 3.85 -6.14 -16.01
CA GLU A 90 4.26 -6.51 -17.37
C GLU A 90 5.14 -5.42 -18.03
N ASN A 91 4.94 -4.16 -17.66
CA ASN A 91 5.60 -3.02 -18.28
C ASN A 91 6.58 -2.27 -17.36
N ASP A 92 6.42 -2.38 -16.04
CA ASP A 92 7.24 -1.68 -15.04
C ASP A 92 7.64 -2.64 -13.91
N GLN A 93 8.92 -2.97 -13.88
CA GLN A 93 9.53 -3.84 -12.85
C GLN A 93 10.30 -3.04 -11.79
N ASP A 94 10.40 -1.71 -11.93
CA ASP A 94 11.28 -0.87 -11.09
C ASP A 94 10.52 0.05 -10.11
N THR A 95 9.34 0.56 -10.48
CA THR A 95 8.57 1.47 -9.61
C THR A 95 7.95 0.71 -8.44
N PRO A 96 8.25 1.07 -7.18
CA PRO A 96 7.66 0.43 -6.02
C PRO A 96 6.15 0.68 -5.93
N ILE A 97 5.39 -0.35 -5.55
CA ILE A 97 3.96 -0.29 -5.25
C ILE A 97 3.74 -0.61 -3.77
N ILE A 98 2.99 0.28 -3.11
CA ILE A 98 2.52 0.10 -1.73
C ILE A 98 1.01 -0.03 -1.77
N LEU A 99 0.45 -1.05 -1.12
CA LEU A 99 -1.00 -1.14 -0.90
C LEU A 99 -1.36 -0.52 0.44
N MET A 100 -2.38 0.30 0.45
CA MET A 100 -2.91 0.94 1.66
C MET A 100 -4.38 0.58 1.86
N GLY A 101 -4.75 0.21 3.09
CA GLY A 101 -6.14 -0.13 3.39
C GLY A 101 -6.37 -0.59 4.82
N TYR A 102 -7.40 -1.40 4.99
CA TYR A 102 -7.92 -1.85 6.27
C TYR A 102 -7.70 -3.35 6.47
N TYR A 103 -7.60 -3.79 7.73
CA TYR A 103 -7.25 -5.16 8.05
C TYR A 103 -8.39 -6.16 7.78
N ASN A 104 -9.65 -5.77 7.99
CA ASN A 104 -10.77 -6.69 7.89
C ASN A 104 -10.85 -7.45 6.54
N PRO A 105 -10.72 -6.81 5.34
CA PRO A 105 -10.67 -7.54 4.08
C PRO A 105 -9.51 -8.55 3.99
N ILE A 106 -8.36 -8.21 4.55
CA ILE A 106 -7.17 -9.07 4.59
C ILE A 106 -7.41 -10.28 5.49
N HIS A 107 -7.94 -10.03 6.70
CA HIS A 107 -8.27 -11.08 7.65
C HIS A 107 -9.28 -12.08 7.06
N LYS A 108 -10.31 -11.57 6.38
CA LYS A 108 -11.32 -12.42 5.72
C LYS A 108 -10.74 -13.27 4.59
N PHE A 109 -9.74 -12.77 3.87
CA PHE A 109 -9.04 -13.52 2.82
C PHE A 109 -8.04 -14.54 3.39
N GLY A 110 -7.56 -14.29 4.62
CA GLY A 110 -6.46 -15.00 5.27
C GLY A 110 -5.14 -14.26 5.08
N SER A 111 -4.54 -13.78 6.20
CA SER A 111 -3.39 -12.89 6.18
C SER A 111 -2.20 -13.46 5.41
N GLU A 112 -1.85 -14.73 5.63
CA GLU A 112 -0.74 -15.38 4.93
C GLU A 112 -0.99 -15.48 3.43
N ASN A 113 -2.16 -15.98 3.03
CA ASN A 113 -2.56 -16.12 1.62
C ASN A 113 -2.55 -14.76 0.89
N PHE A 114 -3.01 -13.71 1.60
CA PHE A 114 -3.01 -12.35 1.06
C PHE A 114 -1.59 -11.84 0.82
N VAL A 115 -0.72 -11.95 1.84
CA VAL A 115 0.68 -11.49 1.75
C VAL A 115 1.42 -12.25 0.64
N GLU A 116 1.28 -13.56 0.57
CA GLU A 116 1.86 -14.37 -0.50
C GLU A 116 1.35 -13.92 -1.88
N LYS A 117 0.04 -13.75 -2.03
CA LYS A 117 -0.59 -13.33 -3.28
C LYS A 117 -0.05 -12.00 -3.77
N ILE A 118 -0.08 -10.96 -2.93
CA ILE A 118 0.37 -9.62 -3.34
C ILE A 118 1.87 -9.56 -3.56
N LYS A 119 2.65 -10.34 -2.81
CA LYS A 119 4.09 -10.45 -3.03
C LYS A 119 4.41 -11.06 -4.39
N ASN A 120 3.72 -12.13 -4.76
CA ASN A 120 3.90 -12.77 -6.07
C ASN A 120 3.48 -11.86 -7.23
N LEU A 121 2.51 -10.97 -7.01
CA LEU A 121 2.12 -9.93 -7.96
C LEU A 121 3.13 -8.75 -8.03
N GLY A 122 4.13 -8.72 -7.14
CA GLY A 122 5.17 -7.70 -7.16
C GLY A 122 4.86 -6.44 -6.35
N VAL A 123 3.98 -6.51 -5.35
CA VAL A 123 3.82 -5.45 -4.35
C VAL A 123 5.06 -5.38 -3.47
N ASP A 124 5.45 -4.19 -3.06
CA ASP A 124 6.67 -3.92 -2.30
C ASP A 124 6.40 -3.66 -0.82
N GLY A 125 5.21 -3.20 -0.45
CA GLY A 125 4.86 -2.93 0.94
C GLY A 125 3.37 -2.77 1.20
N LEU A 126 3.03 -2.76 2.49
CA LEU A 126 1.68 -2.58 3.03
C LEU A 126 1.64 -1.44 4.04
N ILE A 127 0.56 -0.66 4.00
CA ILE A 127 0.11 0.26 5.04
C ILE A 127 -1.29 -0.21 5.47
N ILE A 128 -1.44 -0.64 6.72
CA ILE A 128 -2.73 -1.05 7.28
C ILE A 128 -3.09 -0.10 8.41
N VAL A 129 -4.10 0.72 8.15
CA VAL A 129 -4.40 1.93 8.95
C VAL A 129 -5.03 1.64 10.30
N ASP A 130 -5.69 0.49 10.44
CA ASP A 130 -6.46 0.07 11.63
C ASP A 130 -5.82 -1.10 12.39
N LEU A 131 -4.56 -1.47 12.07
CA LEU A 131 -3.87 -2.57 12.72
C LEU A 131 -2.74 -2.06 13.62
N PRO A 132 -2.97 -1.92 14.94
CA PRO A 132 -1.95 -1.47 15.88
C PRO A 132 -0.90 -2.55 16.12
N PRO A 133 0.33 -2.19 16.57
CA PRO A 133 1.40 -3.17 16.79
C PRO A 133 1.05 -4.24 17.83
N GLU A 134 0.13 -3.97 18.73
CA GLU A 134 -0.32 -4.91 19.75
C GLU A 134 -1.12 -6.10 19.18
N GLU A 135 -1.73 -5.92 18.00
CA GLU A 135 -2.63 -6.89 17.36
C GLU A 135 -2.13 -7.40 16.01
N ASP A 136 -0.94 -6.98 15.59
CA ASP A 136 -0.47 -7.23 14.21
C ASP A 136 0.37 -8.48 14.02
N SER A 137 0.58 -9.27 15.05
CA SER A 137 1.42 -10.47 15.00
C SER A 137 1.03 -11.43 13.87
N GLU A 138 -0.27 -11.49 13.53
CA GLU A 138 -0.81 -12.36 12.49
C GLU A 138 -0.56 -11.86 11.06
N LEU A 139 -0.29 -10.57 10.87
CA LEU A 139 0.00 -10.01 9.53
C LEU A 139 1.47 -9.67 9.38
N CYS A 140 2.05 -9.01 10.38
CA CYS A 140 3.41 -8.51 10.32
C CYS A 140 4.42 -9.65 10.11
N ILE A 141 4.25 -10.79 10.79
CA ILE A 141 5.13 -11.93 10.66
C ILE A 141 5.15 -12.50 9.23
N PHE A 142 3.99 -12.53 8.56
CA PHE A 142 3.93 -12.96 7.16
C PHE A 142 4.60 -11.96 6.23
N CYS A 143 4.43 -10.65 6.48
CA CYS A 143 5.14 -9.63 5.72
C CYS A 143 6.66 -9.79 5.84
N LEU A 144 7.19 -10.02 7.04
CA LEU A 144 8.61 -10.26 7.27
C LEU A 144 9.11 -11.51 6.54
N ASN A 145 8.40 -12.63 6.67
CA ASN A 145 8.76 -13.91 6.04
C ASN A 145 8.81 -13.80 4.50
N HIS A 146 7.90 -13.03 3.91
CA HIS A 146 7.83 -12.79 2.46
C HIS A 146 8.66 -11.59 1.99
N LYS A 147 9.42 -10.93 2.89
CA LYS A 147 10.21 -9.71 2.57
C LYS A 147 9.34 -8.62 1.93
N LEU A 148 8.14 -8.46 2.43
CA LEU A 148 7.23 -7.37 2.11
C LEU A 148 7.42 -6.29 3.18
N HIS A 149 7.58 -5.04 2.77
CA HIS A 149 7.71 -3.96 3.74
C HIS A 149 6.38 -3.73 4.47
N PHE A 150 6.46 -3.61 5.81
CA PHE A 150 5.32 -3.23 6.63
C PHE A 150 5.53 -1.82 7.16
N ILE A 151 4.81 -0.87 6.57
CA ILE A 151 4.99 0.57 6.79
C ILE A 151 4.02 1.00 7.89
N ARG A 152 4.56 1.66 8.93
CA ARG A 152 3.78 2.10 10.09
C ARG A 152 3.39 3.56 9.97
N LEU A 153 2.19 3.85 10.49
CA LEU A 153 1.73 5.23 10.69
C LEU A 153 2.21 5.74 12.04
N LEU A 154 2.78 6.94 12.01
CA LEU A 154 3.07 7.73 13.21
C LEU A 154 2.09 8.90 13.28
N THR A 155 1.70 9.26 14.48
CA THR A 155 0.78 10.37 14.75
C THR A 155 1.42 11.34 15.73
N PRO A 156 0.94 12.61 15.83
CA PRO A 156 1.43 13.53 16.86
C PRO A 156 1.25 13.02 18.29
N THR A 157 0.41 12.01 18.50
CA THR A 157 0.20 11.36 19.79
C THR A 157 1.11 10.13 20.01
N SER A 158 1.96 9.80 19.04
CA SER A 158 2.96 8.73 19.18
C SER A 158 4.11 9.23 20.04
N ASP A 159 4.02 8.98 21.35
CA ASP A 159 5.02 9.40 22.32
C ASP A 159 6.28 8.53 22.33
N ASN A 160 7.28 8.93 23.14
CA ASN A 160 8.54 8.20 23.26
C ASN A 160 8.40 6.79 23.85
N GLN A 161 7.28 6.48 24.53
CA GLN A 161 7.04 5.14 25.07
C GLN A 161 6.40 4.23 24.00
N ARG A 162 5.57 4.81 23.14
CA ARG A 162 4.90 4.07 22.06
C ARG A 162 5.79 3.88 20.82
N LEU A 163 6.66 4.84 20.56
CA LEU A 163 7.53 4.83 19.37
C LEU A 163 8.33 3.54 19.18
N PRO A 164 9.01 2.97 20.20
CA PRO A 164 9.73 1.70 20.03
C PRO A 164 8.85 0.56 19.53
N LYS A 165 7.62 0.45 20.03
CA LYS A 165 6.65 -0.57 19.59
C LYS A 165 6.20 -0.38 18.15
N LEU A 166 6.00 0.88 17.73
CA LEU A 166 5.65 1.22 16.35
C LEU A 166 6.78 0.93 15.37
N LEU A 167 8.03 1.10 15.83
CA LEU A 167 9.22 0.82 15.00
C LEU A 167 9.57 -0.66 14.94
N ASP A 168 9.12 -1.44 15.93
CA ASP A 168 9.36 -2.87 15.94
C ASP A 168 8.72 -3.53 14.71
N ASN A 169 9.52 -4.33 13.98
CA ASN A 169 9.11 -4.99 12.75
C ASN A 169 8.61 -4.05 11.63
N SER A 170 8.78 -2.73 11.75
CA SER A 170 8.50 -1.80 10.66
C SER A 170 9.65 -1.80 9.64
N SER A 171 9.35 -1.51 8.39
CA SER A 171 10.36 -1.40 7.34
C SER A 171 9.86 -0.57 6.16
N GLY A 172 10.81 -0.08 5.35
CA GLY A 172 10.50 0.79 4.23
C GLY A 172 10.60 2.25 4.62
N PHE A 173 9.53 2.86 5.07
CA PHE A 173 9.48 4.22 5.59
C PHE A 173 8.40 4.34 6.70
N LEU A 174 8.29 5.51 7.28
CA LEU A 174 7.23 5.83 8.26
C LEU A 174 6.25 6.82 7.61
N TYR A 175 5.00 6.56 7.81
CA TYR A 175 3.93 7.40 7.27
C TYR A 175 3.48 8.43 8.31
#